data_b09e0fb0b9652061bc41f57fa0bde132
#
_entry.id   b09e0fb0b9652061bc41f57fa0bde132
#
_cell.length_a   1.000
_cell.length_b   1.000
_cell.length_c   1.000
_cell.angle_alpha   90.00
_cell.angle_beta   90.00
_cell.angle_gamma   90.00
#
_symmetry.space_group_name_H-M   'P 1'
#
loop_
_entity.id
_entity.type
_entity.pdbx_description
1 polymer ?
#
loop_
_entity_poly.entity_id
_entity_poly.type
_entity_poly.pdbx_seq_one_letter_code
_entity_poly.pdbx_strand_id
1 'polypeptide(L)'
;ASHKLWKTGKEKAMKVFQLGGQAAAISFFHHGSLDGTIIGMTQDFKNSMPIFQGVGQFGSLRSPEPGAARYIGVKFNENFRLLYKDFELTTPKFEEGQEIEPNYFLPIVPTVLLNGGSGIAVGFATNILNRSPLDIIDACLRRLSGRKIDRLTPWVRDFHGKVTPVPDTLKSWIFHGDFEVKN
;
A
#
# COMPACT_ATOMS: atom_id res chain seq x y z
N ALA A 1 5.04 1.21 -14.21
CA ALA A 1 6.34 0.56 -14.01
C ALA A 1 6.19 -0.86 -13.46
N SER A 2 5.62 -1.06 -12.26
CA SER A 2 5.51 -2.39 -11.61
C SER A 2 4.83 -3.43 -12.50
N HIS A 3 3.73 -3.10 -13.18
CA HIS A 3 3.03 -4.02 -14.07
C HIS A 3 3.90 -4.44 -15.29
N LYS A 4 4.61 -3.50 -15.91
CA LYS A 4 5.54 -3.83 -17.01
C LYS A 4 6.66 -4.76 -16.54
N LEU A 5 7.21 -4.51 -15.36
CA LEU A 5 8.25 -5.35 -14.77
C LEU A 5 7.73 -6.73 -14.34
N TRP A 6 6.49 -6.81 -13.83
CA TRP A 6 5.83 -8.05 -13.51
C TRP A 6 5.68 -8.98 -14.72
N LYS A 7 5.23 -8.43 -15.87
CA LYS A 7 5.09 -9.20 -17.13
C LYS A 7 6.40 -9.82 -17.63
N THR A 8 7.55 -9.29 -17.22
CA THR A 8 8.86 -9.87 -17.62
C THR A 8 9.22 -11.15 -16.87
N GLY A 9 8.34 -11.67 -16.01
CA GLY A 9 8.52 -12.95 -15.30
C GLY A 9 9.69 -12.99 -14.33
N LYS A 10 10.12 -11.83 -13.82
CA LYS A 10 11.22 -11.75 -12.83
C LYS A 10 10.70 -12.12 -11.44
N GLU A 11 10.57 -13.42 -11.17
CA GLU A 11 10.25 -13.94 -9.82
C GLU A 11 11.43 -13.79 -8.84
N LYS A 12 12.64 -13.55 -9.34
CA LYS A 12 13.81 -13.35 -8.49
C LYS A 12 13.79 -11.98 -7.82
N ALA A 13 14.17 -11.96 -6.54
CA ALA A 13 14.35 -10.71 -5.81
C ALA A 13 15.36 -9.80 -6.52
N MET A 14 14.99 -8.53 -6.66
CA MET A 14 15.80 -7.46 -7.22
C MET A 14 16.19 -6.49 -6.09
N LYS A 15 17.34 -5.87 -6.14
CA LYS A 15 17.69 -4.82 -5.18
C LYS A 15 16.72 -3.64 -5.28
N VAL A 16 16.33 -3.05 -4.15
CA VAL A 16 15.41 -1.89 -4.11
C VAL A 16 15.92 -0.78 -5.02
N PHE A 17 17.20 -0.44 -4.92
CA PHE A 17 17.84 0.56 -5.78
C PHE A 17 17.70 0.26 -7.29
N GLN A 18 17.86 -1.02 -7.68
CA GLN A 18 17.71 -1.43 -9.08
C GLN A 18 16.26 -1.32 -9.56
N LEU A 19 15.30 -1.72 -8.72
CA LEU A 19 13.87 -1.58 -9.03
C LEU A 19 13.48 -0.11 -9.15
N GLY A 20 13.97 0.74 -8.25
CA GLY A 20 13.76 2.19 -8.28
C GLY A 20 14.23 2.81 -9.58
N GLY A 21 15.45 2.49 -10.00
CA GLY A 21 16.02 2.97 -11.26
C GLY A 21 15.25 2.49 -12.50
N GLN A 22 14.85 1.21 -12.55
CA GLN A 22 14.04 0.69 -13.64
C GLN A 22 12.65 1.32 -13.68
N ALA A 23 12.02 1.52 -12.52
CA ALA A 23 10.72 2.15 -12.43
C ALA A 23 10.78 3.60 -12.90
N ALA A 24 11.80 4.36 -12.50
CA ALA A 24 12.01 5.73 -12.93
C ALA A 24 12.16 5.83 -14.45
N ALA A 25 12.99 4.95 -15.03
CA ALA A 25 13.21 4.92 -16.47
C ALA A 25 11.93 4.61 -17.29
N ILE A 26 11.07 3.70 -16.79
CA ILE A 26 9.83 3.32 -17.48
C ILE A 26 8.74 4.40 -17.35
N SER A 27 8.71 5.14 -16.26
CA SER A 27 7.64 6.10 -15.96
C SER A 27 8.04 7.56 -16.19
N PHE A 28 9.21 7.83 -16.74
CA PHE A 28 9.76 9.19 -16.88
C PHE A 28 9.74 9.99 -15.57
N PHE A 29 9.88 9.28 -14.44
CA PHE A 29 9.85 9.90 -13.12
C PHE A 29 11.22 10.53 -12.82
N HIS A 30 11.25 11.87 -12.74
CA HIS A 30 12.47 12.64 -12.57
C HIS A 30 12.61 13.31 -11.19
N HIS A 31 11.68 13.06 -10.26
CA HIS A 31 11.60 13.72 -8.97
C HIS A 31 12.09 12.82 -7.83
N GLY A 32 13.39 12.72 -7.64
CA GLY A 32 13.99 12.01 -6.50
C GLY A 32 14.01 10.48 -6.64
N SER A 33 14.37 9.81 -5.56
CA SER A 33 14.48 8.35 -5.52
C SER A 33 13.13 7.70 -5.21
N LEU A 34 12.80 6.63 -5.94
CA LEU A 34 11.67 5.75 -5.65
C LEU A 34 11.96 4.72 -4.55
N ASP A 35 13.17 4.67 -4.02
CA ASP A 35 13.60 3.66 -3.05
C ASP A 35 12.74 3.69 -1.79
N GLY A 36 12.51 4.88 -1.21
CA GLY A 36 11.65 5.05 -0.04
C GLY A 36 10.21 4.61 -0.28
N THR A 37 9.68 4.87 -1.47
CA THR A 37 8.33 4.44 -1.87
C THR A 37 8.25 2.92 -1.96
N ILE A 38 9.23 2.27 -2.61
CA ILE A 38 9.29 0.81 -2.73
C ILE A 38 9.43 0.16 -1.35
N ILE A 39 10.29 0.71 -0.48
CA ILE A 39 10.45 0.25 0.90
C ILE A 39 9.12 0.37 1.66
N GLY A 40 8.47 1.54 1.61
CA GLY A 40 7.18 1.76 2.26
C GLY A 40 6.10 0.78 1.81
N MET A 41 6.00 0.49 0.51
CA MET A 41 5.07 -0.50 -0.05
C MET A 41 5.40 -1.95 0.31
N THR A 42 6.62 -2.22 0.76
CA THR A 42 7.10 -3.55 1.17
C THR A 42 6.86 -3.82 2.65
N GLN A 43 6.88 -2.77 3.49
CA GLN A 43 6.78 -2.89 4.95
C GLN A 43 5.41 -3.43 5.37
N ASP A 44 5.37 -4.65 5.90
CA ASP A 44 4.16 -5.36 6.30
C ASP A 44 3.50 -4.79 7.56
N PHE A 45 4.28 -4.13 8.41
CA PHE A 45 3.74 -3.40 9.57
C PHE A 45 3.08 -2.06 9.21
N LYS A 46 3.26 -1.56 7.98
CA LYS A 46 2.58 -0.37 7.44
C LYS A 46 1.40 -0.73 6.54
N ASN A 47 1.48 -1.85 5.85
CA ASN A 47 0.51 -2.24 4.83
C ASN A 47 -0.28 -3.47 5.26
N SER A 48 -1.59 -3.41 5.18
CA SER A 48 -2.46 -4.58 5.39
C SER A 48 -2.25 -5.65 4.31
N MET A 49 -2.00 -5.21 3.07
CA MET A 49 -1.67 -6.09 1.94
C MET A 49 -0.49 -5.48 1.15
N PRO A 50 0.76 -5.75 1.55
CA PRO A 50 1.93 -5.27 0.81
C PRO A 50 1.93 -5.82 -0.61
N ILE A 51 2.27 -4.99 -1.59
CA ILE A 51 2.39 -5.39 -3.00
C ILE A 51 3.77 -5.95 -3.34
N PHE A 52 4.75 -5.71 -2.49
CA PHE A 52 6.08 -6.30 -2.56
C PHE A 52 6.34 -7.19 -1.35
N GLN A 53 7.17 -8.20 -1.54
CA GLN A 53 7.76 -9.01 -0.49
C GLN A 53 9.24 -8.64 -0.35
N GLY A 54 9.65 -8.26 0.86
CA GLY A 54 11.03 -7.90 1.17
C GLY A 54 11.96 -9.10 1.34
N VAL A 55 13.20 -8.91 0.97
CA VAL A 55 14.31 -9.84 1.22
C VAL A 55 15.42 -9.04 1.89
N GLY A 56 15.66 -9.32 3.16
CA GLY A 56 16.56 -8.55 4.03
C GLY A 56 15.81 -7.73 5.06
N GLN A 57 16.47 -6.73 5.61
CA GLN A 57 15.95 -5.95 6.73
C GLN A 57 15.14 -4.75 6.24
N PHE A 58 13.82 -4.79 6.40
CA PHE A 58 12.87 -3.72 6.04
C PHE A 58 12.34 -2.94 7.26
N GLY A 59 12.88 -3.19 8.43
CA GLY A 59 12.37 -2.63 9.68
C GLY A 59 11.24 -3.45 10.28
N SER A 60 10.73 -2.96 11.39
CA SER A 60 9.58 -3.50 12.11
C SER A 60 8.83 -2.36 12.81
N LEU A 61 7.68 -2.65 13.41
CA LEU A 61 6.91 -1.64 14.16
C LEU A 61 7.74 -0.98 15.28
N ARG A 62 8.65 -1.72 15.93
CA ARG A 62 9.50 -1.20 17.01
C ARG A 62 10.76 -0.50 16.51
N SER A 63 11.26 -0.89 15.33
CA SER A 63 12.46 -0.34 14.71
C SER A 63 12.18 -0.16 13.22
N PRO A 64 11.53 0.94 12.81
CA PRO A 64 11.02 1.11 11.45
C PRO A 64 12.10 1.37 10.39
N GLU A 65 13.33 1.60 10.80
CA GLU A 65 14.45 1.91 9.89
C GLU A 65 14.85 0.69 9.07
N PRO A 66 14.81 0.78 7.73
CA PRO A 66 15.23 -0.29 6.84
C PRO A 66 16.74 -0.26 6.62
N GLY A 67 17.28 -1.37 6.12
CA GLY A 67 18.62 -1.39 5.55
C GLY A 67 18.73 -0.52 4.29
N ALA A 68 19.95 -0.16 3.90
CA ALA A 68 20.16 0.66 2.71
C ALA A 68 19.66 -0.05 1.44
N ALA A 69 19.00 0.70 0.54
CA ALA A 69 18.32 0.20 -0.67
C ALA A 69 19.21 -0.67 -1.59
N ARG A 70 20.53 -0.45 -1.57
CA ARG A 70 21.51 -1.26 -2.33
C ARG A 70 21.74 -2.66 -1.76
N TYR A 71 21.40 -2.90 -0.50
CA TYR A 71 21.65 -4.19 0.18
C TYR A 71 20.39 -5.04 0.32
N ILE A 72 19.21 -4.41 0.48
CA ILE A 72 17.93 -5.10 0.61
C ILE A 72 17.30 -5.35 -0.76
N GLY A 73 16.51 -6.39 -0.87
CA GLY A 73 15.85 -6.78 -2.11
C GLY A 73 14.34 -6.87 -1.97
N VAL A 74 13.67 -6.81 -3.09
CA VAL A 74 12.20 -6.98 -3.19
C VAL A 74 11.85 -7.92 -4.33
N LYS A 75 10.75 -8.61 -4.19
CA LYS A 75 10.06 -9.30 -5.26
C LYS A 75 8.57 -8.96 -5.22
N PHE A 76 7.86 -9.16 -6.33
CA PHE A 76 6.42 -8.95 -6.33
C PHE A 76 5.75 -9.97 -5.40
N ASN A 77 4.80 -9.49 -4.61
CA ASN A 77 3.92 -10.33 -3.81
C ASN A 77 2.72 -10.76 -4.68
N GLU A 78 2.13 -11.91 -4.38
CA GLU A 78 0.89 -12.34 -5.03
C GLU A 78 -0.25 -11.33 -4.87
N ASN A 79 -0.27 -10.57 -3.79
CA ASN A 79 -1.21 -9.48 -3.58
C ASN A 79 -1.23 -8.48 -4.75
N PHE A 80 -0.07 -8.23 -5.39
CA PHE A 80 -0.02 -7.35 -6.56
C PHE A 80 -0.88 -7.90 -7.70
N ARG A 81 -0.74 -9.19 -8.00
CA ARG A 81 -1.52 -9.85 -9.06
C ARG A 81 -3.01 -9.87 -8.74
N LEU A 82 -3.37 -10.16 -7.49
CA LEU A 82 -4.76 -10.19 -7.05
C LEU A 82 -5.41 -8.82 -7.13
N LEU A 83 -4.74 -7.79 -6.59
CA LEU A 83 -5.28 -6.43 -6.52
C LEU A 83 -5.42 -5.77 -7.90
N TYR A 84 -4.47 -6.02 -8.81
CA TYR A 84 -4.39 -5.34 -10.11
C TYR A 84 -4.58 -6.31 -11.29
N LYS A 85 -5.38 -7.36 -11.13
CA LYS A 85 -5.64 -8.36 -12.19
C LYS A 85 -6.24 -7.76 -13.46
N ASP A 86 -7.01 -6.69 -13.32
CA ASP A 86 -7.74 -6.03 -14.40
C ASP A 86 -6.96 -4.83 -15.01
N PHE A 87 -5.64 -4.81 -14.85
CA PHE A 87 -4.79 -3.74 -15.38
C PHE A 87 -4.95 -3.54 -16.89
N GLU A 88 -5.21 -4.60 -17.64
CA GLU A 88 -5.43 -4.55 -19.10
C GLU A 88 -6.66 -3.71 -19.51
N LEU A 89 -7.58 -3.46 -18.58
CA LEU A 89 -8.77 -2.62 -18.80
C LEU A 89 -8.47 -1.12 -18.63
N THR A 90 -7.24 -0.77 -18.19
CA THR A 90 -6.86 0.62 -18.03
C THR A 90 -6.57 1.29 -19.40
N THR A 91 -6.89 2.57 -19.51
CA THR A 91 -6.58 3.34 -20.72
C THR A 91 -5.10 3.73 -20.70
N PRO A 92 -4.29 3.28 -21.66
CA PRO A 92 -2.89 3.66 -21.74
C PRO A 92 -2.74 5.16 -22.00
N LYS A 93 -1.70 5.74 -21.42
CA LYS A 93 -1.30 7.13 -21.67
C LYS A 93 0.08 7.14 -22.32
N PHE A 94 0.31 8.06 -23.23
CA PHE A 94 1.55 8.17 -23.97
C PHE A 94 2.19 9.54 -23.76
N GLU A 95 3.51 9.56 -23.64
CA GLU A 95 4.34 10.74 -23.59
C GLU A 95 5.55 10.52 -24.51
N GLU A 96 5.85 11.47 -25.39
CA GLU A 96 6.94 11.35 -26.39
C GLU A 96 6.92 10.02 -27.18
N GLY A 97 5.73 9.48 -27.47
CA GLY A 97 5.57 8.21 -28.18
C GLY A 97 5.81 6.96 -27.34
N GLN A 98 6.12 7.10 -26.06
CA GLN A 98 6.27 5.99 -25.12
C GLN A 98 5.06 5.88 -24.20
N GLU A 99 4.62 4.65 -23.96
CA GLU A 99 3.55 4.38 -22.99
C GLU A 99 4.07 4.59 -21.57
N ILE A 100 3.42 5.49 -20.84
CA ILE A 100 3.66 5.78 -19.42
C ILE A 100 2.58 5.14 -18.54
N GLU A 101 2.43 5.61 -17.29
CA GLU A 101 1.35 5.15 -16.41
C GLU A 101 -0.02 5.51 -16.98
N PRO A 102 -1.06 4.68 -16.75
CA PRO A 102 -2.41 5.01 -17.16
C PRO A 102 -2.98 6.18 -16.34
N ASN A 103 -4.05 6.81 -16.85
CA ASN A 103 -4.71 7.90 -16.13
C ASN A 103 -5.25 7.50 -14.76
N TYR A 104 -5.59 6.23 -14.58
CA TYR A 104 -6.05 5.65 -13.31
C TYR A 104 -5.73 4.16 -13.27
N PHE A 105 -5.68 3.61 -12.06
CA PHE A 105 -5.54 2.18 -11.82
C PHE A 105 -6.88 1.59 -11.39
N LEU A 106 -7.10 0.31 -11.69
CA LEU A 106 -8.31 -0.44 -11.35
C LEU A 106 -7.99 -1.58 -10.37
N PRO A 107 -7.64 -1.29 -9.11
CA PRO A 107 -7.55 -2.34 -8.11
C PRO A 107 -8.94 -2.89 -7.81
N ILE A 108 -9.05 -4.20 -7.55
CA ILE A 108 -10.33 -4.87 -7.26
C ILE A 108 -11.01 -4.38 -5.95
N VAL A 109 -10.23 -3.76 -5.08
CA VAL A 109 -10.70 -3.07 -3.87
C VAL A 109 -9.94 -1.75 -3.70
N PRO A 110 -10.50 -0.73 -3.01
CA PRO A 110 -9.82 0.56 -2.84
C PRO A 110 -8.57 0.43 -1.96
N THR A 111 -7.41 0.33 -2.60
CA THR A 111 -6.11 0.12 -1.93
C THR A 111 -5.73 1.22 -0.96
N VAL A 112 -6.23 2.44 -1.17
CA VAL A 112 -6.04 3.57 -0.25
C VAL A 112 -6.71 3.34 1.11
N LEU A 113 -7.81 2.60 1.17
CA LEU A 113 -8.42 2.18 2.44
C LEU A 113 -7.75 0.94 3.01
N LEU A 114 -7.21 0.09 2.15
CA LEU A 114 -6.56 -1.15 2.54
C LEU A 114 -5.24 -0.90 3.25
N ASN A 115 -4.37 -0.10 2.63
CA ASN A 115 -3.01 0.17 3.11
C ASN A 115 -2.85 1.56 3.75
N GLY A 116 -3.92 2.34 3.78
CA GLY A 116 -3.86 3.70 4.29
C GLY A 116 -3.03 4.62 3.40
N GLY A 117 -2.74 5.80 3.93
CA GLY A 117 -1.88 6.77 3.27
C GLY A 117 -1.81 8.07 4.04
N SER A 118 -0.69 8.75 3.95
CA SER A 118 -0.52 10.06 4.51
C SER A 118 0.16 10.98 3.51
N GLY A 119 -0.19 12.24 3.55
CA GLY A 119 0.40 13.25 2.69
C GLY A 119 0.23 14.64 3.26
N ILE A 120 1.19 15.49 2.99
CA ILE A 120 1.19 16.89 3.40
C ILE A 120 1.29 17.75 2.14
N ALA A 121 0.43 18.76 2.06
CA ALA A 121 0.45 19.77 1.02
C ALA A 121 0.32 21.16 1.66
N VAL A 122 0.48 22.21 0.87
CA VAL A 122 0.30 23.58 1.35
C VAL A 122 -1.15 23.79 1.81
N GLY A 123 -1.33 24.05 3.12
CA GLY A 123 -2.64 24.27 3.74
C GLY A 123 -3.48 22.99 3.99
N PHE A 124 -3.01 21.80 3.60
CA PHE A 124 -3.77 20.56 3.72
C PHE A 124 -2.89 19.41 4.21
N ALA A 125 -3.48 18.48 4.94
CA ALA A 125 -2.87 17.21 5.29
C ALA A 125 -3.92 16.08 5.19
N THR A 126 -3.48 14.92 4.77
CA THR A 126 -4.29 13.70 4.72
C THR A 126 -3.64 12.62 5.58
N ASN A 127 -4.44 11.92 6.36
CA ASN A 127 -4.04 10.72 7.07
C ASN A 127 -5.18 9.71 7.05
N ILE A 128 -5.03 8.69 6.19
CA ILE A 128 -6.01 7.63 6.02
C ILE A 128 -5.46 6.39 6.73
N LEU A 129 -6.17 5.95 7.77
CA LEU A 129 -5.81 4.74 8.51
C LEU A 129 -6.21 3.49 7.73
N ASN A 130 -5.45 2.42 7.89
CA ASN A 130 -5.74 1.12 7.29
C ASN A 130 -7.12 0.58 7.76
N ARG A 131 -7.72 -0.25 6.93
CA ARG A 131 -8.96 -0.98 7.22
C ARG A 131 -8.73 -2.47 7.00
N SER A 132 -9.53 -3.29 7.66
CA SER A 132 -9.53 -4.74 7.45
C SER A 132 -9.84 -5.06 5.98
N PRO A 133 -9.06 -5.94 5.33
CA PRO A 133 -9.38 -6.39 3.98
C PRO A 133 -10.78 -6.98 3.88
N LEU A 134 -11.23 -7.74 4.88
CA LEU A 134 -12.56 -8.37 4.88
C LEU A 134 -13.68 -7.32 4.99
N ASP A 135 -13.51 -6.31 5.85
CA ASP A 135 -14.50 -5.23 5.99
C ASP A 135 -14.62 -4.41 4.71
N ILE A 136 -13.50 -4.18 4.00
CA ILE A 136 -13.52 -3.48 2.71
C ILE A 136 -14.26 -4.31 1.66
N ILE A 137 -14.00 -5.61 1.59
CA ILE A 137 -14.69 -6.52 0.65
C ILE A 137 -16.20 -6.51 0.93
N ASP A 138 -16.61 -6.66 2.19
CA ASP A 138 -18.03 -6.61 2.56
C ASP A 138 -18.66 -5.26 2.19
N ALA A 139 -17.97 -4.15 2.46
CA ALA A 139 -18.42 -2.82 2.08
C ALA A 139 -18.58 -2.66 0.56
N CYS A 140 -17.66 -3.19 -0.23
CA CYS A 140 -17.76 -3.21 -1.69
C CYS A 140 -18.97 -4.04 -2.16
N LEU A 141 -19.17 -5.23 -1.59
CA LEU A 141 -20.32 -6.10 -1.92
C LEU A 141 -21.66 -5.45 -1.54
N ARG A 142 -21.72 -4.79 -0.36
CA ARG A 142 -22.90 -4.02 0.05
C ARG A 142 -23.17 -2.88 -0.93
N ARG A 143 -22.15 -2.14 -1.34
CA ARG A 143 -22.31 -1.04 -2.29
C ARG A 143 -22.82 -1.51 -3.64
N LEU A 144 -22.28 -2.59 -4.17
CA LEU A 144 -22.73 -3.21 -5.42
C LEU A 144 -24.18 -3.70 -5.35
N SER A 145 -24.63 -4.13 -4.17
CA SER A 145 -26.01 -4.56 -3.92
C SER A 145 -26.97 -3.41 -3.58
N GLY A 146 -26.55 -2.14 -3.70
CA GLY A 146 -27.35 -0.96 -3.35
C GLY A 146 -27.58 -0.76 -1.84
N ARG A 147 -26.93 -1.53 -0.98
CA ARG A 147 -27.08 -1.45 0.48
C ARG A 147 -26.21 -0.33 1.06
N LYS A 148 -26.63 0.19 2.21
CA LYS A 148 -25.84 1.17 2.98
C LYS A 148 -24.53 0.55 3.46
N ILE A 149 -23.46 1.34 3.39
CA ILE A 149 -22.17 0.99 3.96
C ILE A 149 -22.06 1.64 5.34
N ASP A 150 -21.70 0.84 6.33
CA ASP A 150 -21.41 1.32 7.67
C ASP A 150 -19.99 1.94 7.74
N ARG A 151 -19.75 2.72 8.79
CA ARG A 151 -18.43 3.32 9.01
C ARG A 151 -17.39 2.22 9.30
N LEU A 152 -16.38 2.11 8.44
CA LEU A 152 -15.31 1.14 8.62
C LEU A 152 -14.38 1.54 9.78
N THR A 153 -14.19 0.64 10.73
CA THR A 153 -13.24 0.81 11.84
C THR A 153 -11.80 0.66 11.33
N PRO A 154 -10.87 1.50 11.79
CA PRO A 154 -9.45 1.28 11.54
C PRO A 154 -8.98 -0.09 12.04
N TRP A 155 -8.07 -0.69 11.29
CA TRP A 155 -7.53 -2.01 11.61
C TRP A 155 -6.01 -1.99 11.47
N VAL A 156 -5.33 -2.64 12.40
CA VAL A 156 -3.88 -2.83 12.39
C VAL A 156 -3.61 -4.33 12.57
N ARG A 157 -2.72 -4.86 11.74
CA ARG A 157 -2.33 -6.27 11.82
C ARG A 157 -1.80 -6.60 13.22
N ASP A 158 -2.21 -7.74 13.75
CA ASP A 158 -1.79 -8.26 15.06
C ASP A 158 -2.09 -7.34 16.25
N PHE A 159 -2.98 -6.36 16.07
CA PHE A 159 -3.52 -5.57 17.16
C PHE A 159 -4.82 -6.20 17.67
N HIS A 160 -4.81 -6.68 18.90
CA HIS A 160 -5.94 -7.37 19.54
C HIS A 160 -6.75 -6.47 20.48
N GLY A 161 -6.30 -5.25 20.70
CA GLY A 161 -6.99 -4.27 21.53
C GLY A 161 -8.26 -3.72 20.87
N LYS A 162 -8.99 -2.90 21.62
CA LYS A 162 -10.24 -2.30 21.18
C LYS A 162 -10.00 -0.98 20.44
N VAL A 163 -10.69 -0.76 19.30
CA VAL A 163 -10.69 0.51 18.58
C VAL A 163 -12.06 1.16 18.68
N THR A 164 -12.12 2.39 19.19
CA THR A 164 -13.36 3.14 19.36
C THR A 164 -13.31 4.50 18.68
N PRO A 165 -14.41 5.00 18.08
CA PRO A 165 -14.45 6.34 17.56
C PRO A 165 -14.40 7.36 18.70
N VAL A 166 -13.73 8.48 18.47
CA VAL A 166 -13.83 9.64 19.37
C VAL A 166 -15.23 10.23 19.22
N PRO A 167 -15.96 10.49 20.33
CA PRO A 167 -17.25 11.15 20.27
C PRO A 167 -17.20 12.46 19.47
N ASP A 168 -18.29 12.76 18.78
CA ASP A 168 -18.48 14.01 18.03
C ASP A 168 -17.47 14.29 16.91
N THR A 169 -16.65 13.30 16.54
CA THR A 169 -15.76 13.39 15.39
C THR A 169 -15.97 12.26 14.39
N LEU A 170 -15.85 12.58 13.10
CA LEU A 170 -15.88 11.57 12.04
C LEU A 170 -14.47 11.07 11.66
N LYS A 171 -13.41 11.69 12.20
CA LYS A 171 -12.04 11.52 11.69
C LYS A 171 -11.08 10.88 12.70
N SER A 172 -11.44 10.81 13.98
CA SER A 172 -10.54 10.40 15.05
C SER A 172 -10.97 9.08 15.69
N TRP A 173 -9.98 8.30 16.14
CA TRP A 173 -10.18 6.99 16.76
C TRP A 173 -9.23 6.83 17.94
N ILE A 174 -9.68 6.07 18.95
CA ILE A 174 -8.88 5.70 20.11
C ILE A 174 -8.54 4.22 19.99
N PHE A 175 -7.26 3.89 20.10
CA PHE A 175 -6.76 2.53 20.18
C PHE A 175 -6.47 2.20 21.66
N HIS A 176 -7.17 1.23 22.19
CA HIS A 176 -7.02 0.75 23.57
C HIS A 176 -6.14 -0.51 23.53
N GLY A 177 -4.91 -0.41 24.01
CA GLY A 177 -4.03 -1.56 24.15
C GLY A 177 -4.36 -2.37 25.41
N ASP A 178 -4.21 -3.68 25.33
CA ASP A 178 -4.32 -4.59 26.47
C ASP A 178 -2.93 -4.95 26.95
N PHE A 179 -2.76 -5.06 28.28
CA PHE A 179 -1.53 -5.53 28.88
C PHE A 179 -1.83 -6.39 30.10
N GLU A 180 -0.98 -7.37 30.34
CA GLU A 180 -1.04 -8.25 31.48
C GLU A 180 0.24 -8.10 32.32
N VAL A 181 0.07 -7.86 33.62
CA VAL A 181 1.20 -7.79 34.53
C VAL A 181 1.44 -9.21 35.06
N LYS A 182 2.56 -9.80 34.67
CA LYS A 182 3.02 -11.09 35.29
C LYS A 182 3.92 -10.79 36.46
N ASN A 183 3.49 -11.21 37.64
CA ASN A 183 4.29 -11.21 38.89
C ASN A 183 5.38 -12.27 38.82
#